data_19b7435ae9dae1887be9a8723ad5b94a
#
_entry.id   19b7435ae9dae1887be9a8723ad5b94a
#
_cell.length_a   1.000
_cell.length_b   1.000
_cell.length_c   1.000
_cell.angle_alpha   90.00
_cell.angle_beta   90.00
_cell.angle_gamma   90.00
#
_symmetry.space_group_name_H-M   'P 1'
#
loop_
_entity.id
_entity.type
_entity.pdbx_description
1 polymer ?
#
loop_
_entity_poly.entity_id
_entity_poly.type
_entity_poly.pdbx_seq_one_letter_code
_entity_poly.pdbx_strand_id
1 'polypeptide(L)'
;MKSYLSNDTEAKLKKTKELPPHIHFIGIGGIGMSALAMILAQKGYSISGSDQKKNLTLKKLEENKVHIFPTQVESNIDEILKVHGKNILVVKSSAIHRDNLELCKAKKYNL
;
A
#
# COMPACT_ATOMS: atom_id res chain seq x y z
N MET A 1 14.82 6.86 6.49
CA MET A 1 13.38 7.11 6.52
C MET A 1 12.81 6.46 7.75
N LYS A 2 12.48 7.28 8.70
CA LYS A 2 11.97 6.82 9.98
C LYS A 2 10.50 7.22 10.09
N SER A 3 9.75 6.52 10.83
CA SER A 3 8.53 6.98 11.46
C SER A 3 7.26 7.10 10.63
N TYR A 4 7.25 6.79 9.36
CA TYR A 4 6.02 6.84 8.58
C TYR A 4 5.29 5.51 8.54
N LEU A 5 5.95 4.45 9.00
CA LEU A 5 5.40 3.11 9.04
C LEU A 5 5.21 2.68 10.49
N SER A 6 4.31 1.73 10.72
CA SER A 6 4.20 1.12 12.03
C SER A 6 5.49 0.37 12.35
N ASN A 7 5.78 0.17 13.65
CA ASN A 7 6.96 -0.59 14.06
C ASN A 7 7.00 -1.99 13.44
N ASP A 8 5.85 -2.63 13.33
CA ASP A 8 5.75 -3.96 12.74
C ASP A 8 6.13 -3.95 11.25
N THR A 9 5.68 -2.92 10.53
CA THR A 9 6.00 -2.77 9.12
C THR A 9 7.48 -2.50 8.91
N GLU A 10 8.07 -1.61 9.73
CA GLU A 10 9.52 -1.34 9.66
C GLU A 10 10.33 -2.59 9.94
N ALA A 11 9.96 -3.34 10.98
CA ALA A 11 10.66 -4.58 11.32
C ALA A 11 10.56 -5.59 10.17
N LYS A 12 9.40 -5.71 9.54
CA LYS A 12 9.19 -6.59 8.41
C LYS A 12 10.06 -6.18 7.22
N LEU A 13 10.13 -4.89 6.91
CA LEU A 13 10.96 -4.37 5.82
C LEU A 13 12.45 -4.60 6.07
N LYS A 14 12.89 -4.49 7.32
CA LYS A 14 14.30 -4.69 7.68
C LYS A 14 14.71 -6.15 7.71
N LYS A 15 13.83 -7.03 8.19
CA LYS A 15 14.13 -8.46 8.34
C LYS A 15 14.04 -9.23 7.04
N THR A 16 13.23 -8.77 6.11
CA THR A 16 12.97 -9.49 4.88
C THR A 16 13.94 -9.02 3.82
N LYS A 17 14.82 -9.90 3.37
CA LYS A 17 15.72 -9.59 2.25
C LYS A 17 14.94 -9.38 0.97
N GLU A 18 13.81 -10.08 0.85
CA GLU A 18 12.91 -9.98 -0.29
C GLU A 18 11.52 -9.64 0.22
N LEU A 19 11.00 -8.54 -0.27
CA LEU A 19 9.61 -8.19 -0.02
C LEU A 19 8.71 -8.99 -0.97
N PRO A 20 7.42 -9.19 -0.60
CA PRO A 20 6.47 -9.74 -1.55
C PRO A 20 6.46 -8.94 -2.85
N PRO A 21 6.19 -9.58 -4.00
CA PRO A 21 6.27 -8.90 -5.29
C PRO A 21 5.22 -7.80 -5.47
N HIS A 22 4.13 -7.85 -4.74
CA HIS A 22 3.11 -6.81 -4.78
C HIS A 22 2.93 -6.16 -3.40
N ILE A 23 2.88 -4.83 -3.39
CA ILE A 23 2.70 -4.06 -2.16
C ILE A 23 1.54 -3.09 -2.35
N HIS A 24 0.57 -3.17 -1.44
CA HIS A 24 -0.61 -2.31 -1.46
C HIS A 24 -0.58 -1.32 -0.30
N PHE A 25 -0.76 -0.05 -0.61
CA PHE A 25 -0.75 1.04 0.38
C PHE A 25 -2.16 1.55 0.64
N ILE A 26 -2.64 1.43 1.86
CA ILE A 26 -3.90 2.04 2.27
C ILE A 26 -3.60 3.47 2.73
N GLY A 27 -4.10 4.46 2.00
CA GLY A 27 -3.76 5.87 2.21
C GLY A 27 -2.45 6.25 1.56
N ILE A 28 -2.25 5.86 0.31
CA ILE A 28 -0.98 6.03 -0.40
C ILE A 28 -0.56 7.50 -0.55
N GLY A 29 -1.51 8.43 -0.49
CA GLY A 29 -1.21 9.86 -0.54
C GLY A 29 -0.74 10.45 0.79
N GLY A 30 -0.66 9.64 1.86
CA GLY A 30 -0.21 10.11 3.16
C GLY A 30 1.26 10.52 3.15
N ILE A 31 1.62 11.29 4.18
CA ILE A 31 3.00 11.78 4.33
C ILE A 31 3.94 10.58 4.48
N GLY A 32 4.95 10.52 3.63
CA GLY A 32 5.92 9.44 3.60
C GLY A 32 5.45 8.19 2.87
N MET A 33 4.14 7.98 2.75
CA MET A 33 3.60 6.80 2.04
C MET A 33 3.89 6.88 0.56
N SER A 34 3.59 8.02 -0.06
CA SER A 34 3.82 8.25 -1.48
C SER A 34 5.30 8.16 -1.85
N ALA A 35 6.18 8.69 -0.99
CA ALA A 35 7.62 8.62 -1.22
C ALA A 35 8.10 7.17 -1.19
N LEU A 36 7.67 6.39 -0.20
CA LEU A 36 8.03 4.98 -0.10
C LEU A 36 7.51 4.19 -1.30
N ALA A 37 6.25 4.44 -1.68
CA ALA A 37 5.65 3.78 -2.85
C ALA A 37 6.45 4.06 -4.12
N MET A 38 6.89 5.31 -4.31
CA MET A 38 7.67 5.69 -5.47
C MET A 38 9.02 4.96 -5.49
N ILE A 39 9.70 4.91 -4.35
CA ILE A 39 10.99 4.21 -4.24
C ILE A 39 10.82 2.73 -4.60
N LEU A 40 9.82 2.08 -4.06
CA LEU A 40 9.59 0.66 -4.32
C LEU A 40 9.16 0.40 -5.77
N ALA A 41 8.34 1.29 -6.34
CA ALA A 41 7.97 1.17 -7.75
C ALA A 41 9.20 1.28 -8.65
N GLN A 42 10.11 2.20 -8.35
CA GLN A 42 11.34 2.37 -9.11
C GLN A 42 12.29 1.17 -8.96
N LYS A 43 12.16 0.42 -7.88
CA LYS A 43 12.93 -0.82 -7.67
C LYS A 43 12.31 -2.03 -8.37
N GLY A 44 11.18 -1.85 -9.03
CA GLY A 44 10.57 -2.92 -9.81
C GLY A 44 9.44 -3.66 -9.11
N TYR A 45 9.06 -3.26 -7.91
CA TYR A 45 7.90 -3.86 -7.23
C TYR A 45 6.60 -3.42 -7.89
N SER A 46 5.63 -4.33 -7.91
CA SER A 46 4.28 -3.99 -8.32
C SER A 46 3.60 -3.27 -7.16
N ILE A 47 3.10 -2.08 -7.40
CA ILE A 47 2.55 -1.22 -6.35
C ILE A 47 1.11 -0.85 -6.67
N SER A 48 0.26 -0.91 -5.67
CA SER A 48 -1.06 -0.33 -5.71
C SER A 48 -1.33 0.45 -4.44
N GLY A 49 -2.34 1.25 -4.45
CA GLY A 49 -2.73 1.98 -3.27
C GLY A 49 -4.12 2.56 -3.40
N SER A 50 -4.67 3.00 -2.28
CA SER A 50 -5.96 3.66 -2.25
C SER A 50 -5.84 5.01 -1.56
N ASP A 51 -6.56 5.98 -2.08
CA ASP A 51 -6.69 7.29 -1.45
C ASP A 51 -7.89 8.00 -2.05
N GLN A 52 -8.60 8.72 -1.21
CA GLN A 52 -9.75 9.51 -1.66
C GLN A 52 -9.34 10.87 -2.21
N LYS A 53 -8.11 11.29 -1.95
CA LYS A 53 -7.59 12.57 -2.41
C LYS A 53 -7.11 12.45 -3.85
N LYS A 54 -7.24 13.55 -4.59
CA LYS A 54 -6.66 13.68 -5.92
C LYS A 54 -5.67 14.82 -5.89
N ASN A 55 -4.41 14.53 -6.17
CA ASN A 55 -3.37 15.54 -6.19
C ASN A 55 -2.24 15.15 -7.14
N LEU A 56 -1.28 16.06 -7.30
CA LEU A 56 -0.16 15.83 -8.22
C LEU A 56 0.72 14.66 -7.81
N THR A 57 0.84 14.41 -6.51
CA THR A 57 1.64 13.29 -6.01
C THR A 57 1.08 11.96 -6.47
N LEU A 58 -0.24 11.79 -6.38
CA LEU A 58 -0.90 10.57 -6.85
C LEU A 58 -0.79 10.43 -8.35
N LYS A 59 -0.90 11.53 -9.09
CA LYS A 59 -0.73 11.51 -10.53
C LYS A 59 0.66 11.04 -10.92
N LYS A 60 1.70 11.50 -10.23
CA LYS A 60 3.08 11.06 -10.48
C LYS A 60 3.25 9.57 -10.20
N LEU A 61 2.60 9.06 -9.17
CA LEU A 61 2.62 7.64 -8.89
C LEU A 61 1.98 6.83 -10.04
N GLU A 62 0.85 7.29 -10.54
CA GLU A 62 0.20 6.65 -11.69
C GLU A 62 1.09 6.65 -12.93
N GLU A 63 1.83 7.72 -13.16
CA GLU A 63 2.80 7.82 -14.26
C GLU A 63 3.93 6.79 -14.11
N ASN A 64 4.20 6.34 -12.89
CA ASN A 64 5.19 5.30 -12.59
C ASN A 64 4.55 3.93 -12.43
N LYS A 65 3.39 3.72 -13.06
CA LYS A 65 2.68 2.43 -13.12
C LYS A 65 2.14 1.95 -11.78
N VAL A 66 1.95 2.86 -10.83
CA VAL A 66 1.26 2.54 -9.58
C VAL A 66 -0.24 2.59 -9.82
N HIS A 67 -0.94 1.53 -9.47
CA HIS A 67 -2.39 1.49 -9.61
C HIS A 67 -3.04 2.16 -8.39
N ILE A 68 -3.81 3.21 -8.62
CA ILE A 68 -4.48 3.97 -7.56
C ILE A 68 -5.98 3.69 -7.59
N PHE A 69 -6.50 3.17 -6.48
CA PHE A 69 -7.93 3.03 -6.28
C PHE A 69 -8.46 4.34 -5.67
N PRO A 70 -9.49 4.95 -6.27
CA PRO A 70 -9.99 6.26 -5.81
C PRO A 70 -10.80 6.20 -4.53
N THR A 71 -11.18 5.01 -4.08
CA THR A 71 -11.95 4.82 -2.86
C THR A 71 -11.35 3.70 -2.02
N GLN A 72 -11.64 3.71 -0.72
CA GLN A 72 -11.10 2.72 0.21
C GLN A 72 -12.21 1.71 0.56
N VAL A 73 -12.46 0.79 -0.33
CA VAL A 73 -13.53 -0.20 -0.21
C VAL A 73 -12.99 -1.63 -0.27
N GLU A 74 -13.77 -2.57 0.25
CA GLU A 74 -13.36 -3.98 0.37
C GLU A 74 -12.99 -4.62 -0.97
N SER A 75 -13.69 -4.26 -2.04
CA SER A 75 -13.45 -4.85 -3.36
C SER A 75 -12.05 -4.58 -3.89
N ASN A 76 -11.37 -3.55 -3.39
CA ASN A 76 -9.98 -3.30 -3.78
C ASN A 76 -9.09 -4.47 -3.37
N ILE A 77 -9.28 -4.97 -2.15
CA ILE A 77 -8.50 -6.10 -1.65
C ILE A 77 -8.83 -7.38 -2.43
N ASP A 78 -10.11 -7.60 -2.72
CA ASP A 78 -10.52 -8.75 -3.52
C ASP A 78 -9.86 -8.74 -4.90
N GLU A 79 -9.82 -7.58 -5.55
CA GLU A 79 -9.18 -7.42 -6.86
C GLU A 79 -7.68 -7.70 -6.79
N ILE A 80 -7.01 -7.17 -5.79
CA ILE A 80 -5.58 -7.39 -5.61
C ILE A 80 -5.27 -8.87 -5.40
N LEU A 81 -6.05 -9.54 -4.58
CA LEU A 81 -5.88 -10.97 -4.32
C LEU A 81 -6.13 -11.80 -5.57
N LYS A 82 -7.10 -11.41 -6.39
CA LYS A 82 -7.41 -12.11 -7.62
C LYS A 82 -6.24 -12.05 -8.61
N VAL A 83 -5.55 -10.91 -8.68
CA VAL A 83 -4.44 -10.70 -9.62
C VAL A 83 -3.12 -11.24 -9.07
N HIS A 84 -2.84 -11.03 -7.79
CA HIS A 84 -1.53 -11.26 -7.18
C HIS A 84 -1.48 -12.42 -6.19
N GLY A 85 -2.64 -13.00 -5.83
CA GLY A 85 -2.69 -14.01 -4.78
C GLY A 85 -2.39 -13.41 -3.42
N LYS A 86 -2.00 -14.26 -2.47
CA LYS A 86 -1.73 -13.82 -1.10
C LYS A 86 -0.30 -13.34 -0.86
N ASN A 87 0.56 -13.41 -1.86
CA ASN A 87 1.94 -12.96 -1.72
C ASN A 87 2.04 -11.46 -1.88
N ILE A 88 1.39 -10.75 -0.98
CA ILE A 88 1.35 -9.29 -0.96
C ILE A 88 1.67 -8.76 0.44
N LEU A 89 2.18 -7.54 0.48
CA LEU A 89 2.38 -6.79 1.71
C LEU A 89 1.40 -5.63 1.72
N VAL A 90 0.67 -5.47 2.80
CA VAL A 90 -0.23 -4.33 2.98
C VAL A 90 0.40 -3.34 3.95
N VAL A 91 0.58 -2.11 3.51
CA VAL A 91 1.14 -1.02 4.30
C VAL A 91 0.04 0.02 4.48
N LYS A 92 -0.14 0.49 5.69
CA LYS A 92 -1.14 1.52 5.97
C LYS A 92 -0.49 2.77 6.54
N SER A 93 -1.08 3.92 6.23
CA SER A 93 -0.75 5.17 6.91
C SER A 93 -1.24 5.12 8.36
N SER A 94 -0.51 5.76 9.27
CA SER A 94 -0.92 5.87 10.66
C SER A 94 -2.25 6.61 10.83
N ALA A 95 -2.64 7.40 9.83
CA ALA A 95 -3.92 8.10 9.84
C ALA A 95 -5.13 7.21 9.49
N ILE A 96 -4.89 6.00 9.02
CA ILE A 96 -5.98 5.08 8.66
C ILE A 96 -6.63 4.54 9.93
N HIS A 97 -7.94 4.76 10.03
CA HIS A 97 -8.70 4.29 11.16
C HIS A 97 -8.85 2.76 11.13
N ARG A 98 -8.90 2.16 12.31
CA ARG A 98 -9.05 0.70 12.44
C ARG A 98 -10.31 0.14 11.79
N ASP A 99 -11.32 0.97 11.57
CA ASP A 99 -12.58 0.58 10.93
C ASP A 99 -12.53 0.73 9.41
N ASN A 100 -11.40 1.13 8.84
CA ASN A 100 -11.24 1.25 7.40
C ASN A 100 -11.58 -0.08 6.72
N LEU A 101 -12.42 -0.03 5.69
CA LEU A 101 -12.93 -1.24 5.05
C LEU A 101 -11.84 -2.07 4.39
N GLU A 102 -10.85 -1.45 3.75
CA GLU A 102 -9.74 -2.18 3.17
C GLU A 102 -8.89 -2.85 4.24
N LEU A 103 -8.60 -2.12 5.32
CA LEU A 103 -7.81 -2.66 6.42
C LEU A 103 -8.50 -3.86 7.06
N CYS A 104 -9.79 -3.76 7.32
CA CYS A 104 -10.56 -4.86 7.89
C CYS A 104 -10.56 -6.07 6.96
N LYS A 105 -10.73 -5.85 5.66
CA LYS A 105 -10.70 -6.92 4.68
C LYS A 105 -9.33 -7.58 4.60
N ALA A 106 -8.27 -6.78 4.60
CA ALA A 106 -6.91 -7.29 4.58
C ALA A 106 -6.64 -8.18 5.81
N LYS A 107 -7.05 -7.74 6.98
CA LYS A 107 -6.89 -8.53 8.21
C LYS A 107 -7.67 -9.84 8.15
N LYS A 108 -8.85 -9.83 7.54
CA LYS A 108 -9.66 -11.03 7.37
C LYS A 108 -8.93 -12.10 6.55
N TYR A 109 -8.11 -11.68 5.60
CA TYR A 109 -7.30 -12.58 4.79
C TYR A 109 -5.89 -12.80 5.35
N ASN A 110 -5.60 -12.32 6.54
CA ASN A 110 -4.28 -12.43 7.19
C ASN A 110 -3.14 -11.76 6.39
N LEU A 111 -3.44 -10.62 5.83
CA LEU A 111 -2.46 -9.84 5.08
C LEU A 111 -1.72 -8.81 5.93
#